data_ae1a85008c853adade43d0eb1452a330
#
_entry.id   ae1a85008c853adade43d0eb1452a330
#
_cell.length_a   1.000
_cell.length_b   1.000
_cell.length_c   1.000
_cell.angle_alpha   90.00
_cell.angle_beta   90.00
_cell.angle_gamma   90.00
#
_symmetry.space_group_name_H-M   'P 1'
#
loop_
_entity.id
_entity.type
_entity.pdbx_description
1 polymer ?
#
loop_
_entity_poly.entity_id
_entity_poly.type
_entity_poly.pdbx_seq_one_letter_code
_entity_poly.pdbx_strand_id
1 'polypeptide(L)'
;MRFEPKPAFVERMKLLLKDKEDVEKFFEVAKTKPKKSIRVNTLKISPEKLKKRLESRGWEISEIKNHPEILRIESILQPGEIGKTKEHILGYYYSQEITSMMPIVALDPKPDDILLDCCA
;
A
#
# COMPACT_ATOMS: atom_id res chain seq x y z
N MET A 1 -0.10 20.05 -4.74
CA MET A 1 -1.34 20.20 -5.51
C MET A 1 -2.50 20.06 -4.53
N ARG A 2 -3.35 21.06 -4.38
CA ARG A 2 -4.49 20.98 -3.46
C ARG A 2 -5.57 20.15 -4.14
N PHE A 3 -6.07 19.12 -3.47
CA PHE A 3 -7.18 18.34 -4.00
C PHE A 3 -8.46 19.19 -3.94
N GLU A 4 -8.96 19.59 -5.10
CA GLU A 4 -10.25 20.26 -5.25
C GLU A 4 -11.14 19.40 -6.15
N PRO A 5 -12.08 18.67 -5.55
CA PRO A 5 -12.96 17.78 -6.32
C PRO A 5 -13.94 18.61 -7.17
N LYS A 6 -14.19 18.16 -8.40
CA LYS A 6 -15.19 18.77 -9.27
C LYS A 6 -16.59 18.65 -8.66
N PRO A 7 -17.50 19.64 -8.82
CA PRO A 7 -18.86 19.59 -8.26
C PRO A 7 -19.63 18.31 -8.58
N ALA A 8 -19.59 17.84 -9.82
CA ALA A 8 -20.26 16.62 -10.24
C ALA A 8 -19.73 15.36 -9.50
N PHE A 9 -18.43 15.34 -9.14
CA PHE A 9 -17.85 14.26 -8.32
C PHE A 9 -18.37 14.32 -6.89
N VAL A 10 -18.46 15.53 -6.31
CA VAL A 10 -19.01 15.72 -4.96
C VAL A 10 -20.46 15.23 -4.88
N GLU A 11 -21.30 15.63 -5.85
CA GLU A 11 -22.68 15.18 -5.94
C GLU A 11 -22.79 13.64 -6.04
N ARG A 12 -21.95 13.03 -6.88
CA ARG A 12 -21.90 11.58 -7.02
C ARG A 12 -21.52 10.88 -5.71
N MET A 13 -20.54 11.41 -4.98
CA MET A 13 -20.15 10.83 -3.70
C MET A 13 -21.27 10.95 -2.65
N LYS A 14 -21.99 12.07 -2.61
CA LYS A 14 -23.17 12.24 -1.74
C LYS A 14 -24.30 11.24 -2.04
N LEU A 15 -24.45 10.85 -3.29
CA LEU A 15 -25.44 9.84 -3.69
C LEU A 15 -24.99 8.40 -3.32
N LEU A 16 -23.69 8.12 -3.37
CA LEU A 16 -23.13 6.80 -3.08
C LEU A 16 -22.98 6.56 -1.58
N LEU A 17 -22.50 7.56 -0.86
CA LEU A 17 -22.31 7.53 0.59
C LEU A 17 -23.57 8.14 1.22
N LYS A 18 -24.48 7.31 1.67
CA LYS A 18 -25.81 7.72 2.17
C LYS A 18 -25.73 8.53 3.45
N ASP A 19 -24.66 8.38 4.24
CA ASP A 19 -24.45 9.09 5.48
C ASP A 19 -23.62 10.35 5.25
N LYS A 20 -24.06 11.46 5.81
CA LYS A 20 -23.33 12.74 5.74
C LYS A 20 -21.96 12.68 6.39
N GLU A 21 -21.84 11.96 7.50
CA GLU A 21 -20.56 11.77 8.21
C GLU A 21 -19.55 10.99 7.36
N ASP A 22 -20.01 9.97 6.63
CA ASP A 22 -19.16 9.21 5.71
C ASP A 22 -18.70 10.05 4.51
N VAL A 23 -19.55 10.95 4.01
CA VAL A 23 -19.16 11.92 2.97
C VAL A 23 -18.08 12.86 3.46
N GLU A 24 -18.22 13.40 4.66
CA GLU A 24 -17.23 14.30 5.25
C GLU A 24 -15.90 13.56 5.45
N LYS A 25 -15.90 12.38 6.07
CA LYS A 25 -14.72 11.53 6.25
C LYS A 25 -14.03 11.17 4.93
N PHE A 26 -14.81 10.85 3.91
CA PHE A 26 -14.28 10.55 2.57
C PHE A 26 -13.46 11.73 2.03
N PHE A 27 -14.01 12.95 2.08
CA PHE A 27 -13.30 14.12 1.58
C PHE A 27 -12.13 14.56 2.46
N GLU A 28 -12.16 14.31 3.75
CA GLU A 28 -11.02 14.50 4.65
C GLU A 28 -9.87 13.56 4.28
N VAL A 29 -10.15 12.27 4.15
CA VAL A 29 -9.16 11.27 3.76
C VAL A 29 -8.59 11.57 2.37
N ALA A 30 -9.44 11.97 1.42
CA ALA A 30 -9.01 12.31 0.06
C ALA A 30 -8.04 13.51 -0.01
N LYS A 31 -7.98 14.35 1.01
CA LYS A 31 -6.99 15.45 1.13
C LYS A 31 -5.64 14.97 1.65
N THR A 32 -5.58 13.80 2.25
CA THR A 32 -4.33 13.24 2.79
C THR A 32 -3.51 12.56 1.70
N LYS A 33 -2.18 12.54 1.86
CA LYS A 33 -1.34 11.71 1.02
C LYS A 33 -1.36 10.28 1.56
N PRO A 34 -1.72 9.27 0.74
CA PRO A 34 -1.65 7.89 1.19
C PRO A 34 -0.20 7.53 1.55
N LYS A 35 -0.03 6.82 2.66
CA LYS A 35 1.26 6.28 3.04
C LYS A 35 1.64 5.17 2.06
N LYS A 36 2.90 5.16 1.66
CA LYS A 36 3.44 4.12 0.78
C LYS A 36 3.54 2.79 1.53
N SER A 37 3.39 1.71 0.80
CA SER A 37 3.55 0.36 1.32
C SER A 37 4.35 -0.50 0.35
N ILE A 38 4.94 -1.55 0.90
CA ILE A 38 5.69 -2.55 0.15
C ILE A 38 5.25 -3.94 0.58
N ARG A 39 5.27 -4.87 -0.37
CA ARG A 39 5.12 -6.28 -0.10
C ARG A 39 6.48 -6.97 -0.17
N VAL A 40 6.83 -7.65 0.91
CA VAL A 40 8.09 -8.40 1.01
C VAL A 40 8.03 -9.64 0.12
N ASN A 41 9.08 -9.87 -0.64
CA ASN A 41 9.25 -11.13 -1.35
C ASN A 41 9.83 -12.18 -0.38
N THR A 42 8.95 -12.90 0.29
CA THR A 42 9.33 -13.87 1.31
C THR A 42 10.10 -15.08 0.76
N LEU A 43 10.11 -15.28 -0.57
CA LEU A 43 10.97 -16.27 -1.22
C LEU A 43 12.45 -15.86 -1.23
N LYS A 44 12.74 -14.57 -1.07
CA LYS A 44 14.11 -14.03 -1.13
C LYS A 44 14.64 -13.52 0.20
N ILE A 45 13.77 -13.00 1.06
CA ILE A 45 14.17 -12.40 2.32
C ILE A 45 13.03 -12.47 3.34
N SER A 46 13.36 -12.62 4.63
CA SER A 46 12.34 -12.52 5.67
C SER A 46 11.94 -11.06 5.94
N PRO A 47 10.68 -10.82 6.34
CA PRO A 47 10.19 -9.46 6.66
C PRO A 47 11.06 -8.71 7.66
N GLU A 48 11.50 -9.38 8.72
CA GLU A 48 12.33 -8.78 9.78
C GLU A 48 13.71 -8.35 9.25
N LYS A 49 14.31 -9.18 8.38
CA LYS A 49 15.61 -8.85 7.77
C LYS A 49 15.48 -7.68 6.82
N LEU A 50 14.42 -7.64 6.01
CA LEU A 50 14.18 -6.51 5.11
C LEU A 50 13.93 -5.23 5.91
N LYS A 51 13.06 -5.28 6.92
CA LYS A 51 12.76 -4.14 7.79
C LYS A 51 14.02 -3.54 8.37
N LYS A 52 14.88 -4.35 9.02
CA LYS A 52 16.16 -3.90 9.58
C LYS A 52 17.07 -3.23 8.55
N ARG A 53 17.10 -3.75 7.32
CA ARG A 53 17.91 -3.16 6.23
C ARG A 53 17.40 -1.79 5.80
N LEU A 54 16.08 -1.62 5.71
CA LEU A 54 15.46 -0.34 5.34
C LEU A 54 15.56 0.67 6.50
N GLU A 55 15.38 0.22 7.74
CA GLU A 55 15.57 1.05 8.94
C GLU A 55 17.02 1.54 9.06
N SER A 56 18.03 0.73 8.70
CA SER A 56 19.43 1.16 8.67
C SER A 56 19.71 2.24 7.61
N ARG A 57 18.80 2.47 6.66
CA ARG A 57 18.82 3.58 5.70
C ARG A 57 18.08 4.82 6.20
N GLY A 58 17.54 4.78 7.41
CA GLY A 58 16.77 5.87 8.00
C GLY A 58 15.27 5.84 7.68
N TRP A 59 14.74 4.72 7.16
CA TRP A 59 13.31 4.58 6.96
C TRP A 59 12.62 4.20 8.26
N GLU A 60 11.46 4.80 8.51
CA GLU A 60 10.55 4.38 9.57
C GLU A 60 9.51 3.43 8.96
N ILE A 61 9.39 2.23 9.54
CA ILE A 61 8.56 1.16 8.98
C ILE A 61 7.67 0.57 10.07
N SER A 62 6.38 0.50 9.78
CA SER A 62 5.39 -0.20 10.58
C SER A 62 4.92 -1.49 9.91
N GLU A 63 4.59 -2.48 10.73
CA GLU A 63 4.06 -3.76 10.29
C GLU A 63 2.53 -3.74 10.31
N ILE A 64 1.93 -4.52 9.42
CA ILE A 64 0.48 -4.75 9.43
C ILE A 64 0.19 -5.99 10.28
N LYS A 65 -0.69 -5.84 11.26
CA LYS A 65 -1.08 -6.94 12.16
C LYS A 65 -1.53 -8.16 11.34
N ASN A 66 -1.00 -9.32 11.69
CA ASN A 66 -1.25 -10.61 11.05
C ASN A 66 -0.73 -10.75 9.59
N HIS A 67 -0.06 -9.72 9.04
CA HIS A 67 0.49 -9.73 7.68
C HIS A 67 1.92 -9.19 7.69
N PRO A 68 2.89 -9.96 8.22
CA PRO A 68 4.28 -9.50 8.36
C PRO A 68 4.95 -9.22 7.01
N GLU A 69 4.45 -9.80 5.93
CA GLU A 69 4.91 -9.56 4.56
C GLU A 69 4.50 -8.18 4.02
N ILE A 70 3.58 -7.48 4.70
CA ILE A 70 3.12 -6.14 4.31
C ILE A 70 3.74 -5.11 5.25
N LEU A 71 4.60 -4.25 4.71
CA LEU A 71 5.26 -3.19 5.45
C LEU A 71 4.76 -1.83 4.98
N ARG A 72 4.37 -0.97 5.91
CA ARG A 72 3.98 0.41 5.64
C ARG A 72 5.16 1.34 5.93
N ILE A 73 5.42 2.26 5.02
CA ILE A 73 6.49 3.24 5.15
C ILE A 73 5.92 4.50 5.79
N GLU A 74 6.39 4.84 6.96
CA GLU A 74 5.96 6.00 7.74
C GLU A 74 6.77 7.26 7.36
N SER A 75 8.01 7.07 6.92
CA SER A 75 8.91 8.15 6.48
C SER A 75 8.40 8.85 5.22
N ILE A 76 8.72 10.15 5.11
CA ILE A 76 8.55 10.92 3.88
C ILE A 76 9.72 10.64 2.96
N LEU A 77 9.50 9.82 1.93
CA LEU A 77 10.52 9.48 0.94
C LEU A 77 10.55 10.48 -0.22
N GLN A 78 11.74 10.69 -0.78
CA GLN A 78 11.89 11.47 -2.00
C GLN A 78 11.21 10.78 -3.20
N PRO A 79 10.81 11.53 -4.24
CA PRO A 79 10.24 10.94 -5.44
C PRO A 79 11.16 9.88 -6.06
N GLY A 80 10.64 8.68 -6.28
CA GLY A 80 11.38 7.55 -6.84
C GLY A 80 12.34 6.84 -5.89
N GLU A 81 12.51 7.28 -4.65
CA GLU A 81 13.44 6.68 -3.68
C GLU A 81 13.13 5.20 -3.44
N ILE A 82 11.85 4.85 -3.30
CA ILE A 82 11.41 3.47 -3.08
C ILE A 82 11.87 2.52 -4.19
N GLY A 83 11.91 2.98 -5.44
CA GLY A 83 12.34 2.18 -6.60
C GLY A 83 13.86 2.15 -6.82
N LYS A 84 14.62 3.01 -6.13
CA LYS A 84 16.08 3.15 -6.33
C LYS A 84 16.91 2.40 -5.29
N THR A 85 16.28 1.75 -4.31
CA THR A 85 17.01 1.01 -3.30
C THR A 85 17.62 -0.26 -3.88
N LYS A 86 18.76 -0.68 -3.33
CA LYS A 86 19.38 -1.97 -3.66
C LYS A 86 18.41 -3.13 -3.41
N GLU A 87 17.63 -3.04 -2.35
CA GLU A 87 16.64 -4.03 -1.95
C GLU A 87 15.53 -4.18 -3.01
N HIS A 88 15.09 -3.09 -3.62
CA HIS A 88 14.12 -3.12 -4.73
C HIS A 88 14.73 -3.75 -5.98
N ILE A 89 15.96 -3.35 -6.34
CA ILE A 89 16.66 -3.89 -7.52
C ILE A 89 16.89 -5.40 -7.39
N LEU A 90 17.18 -5.88 -6.17
CA LEU A 90 17.33 -7.32 -5.87
C LEU A 90 15.98 -8.06 -5.82
N GLY A 91 14.86 -7.35 -5.92
CA GLY A 91 13.53 -7.91 -5.85
C GLY A 91 13.16 -8.43 -4.48
N TYR A 92 13.66 -7.82 -3.40
CA TYR A 92 13.31 -8.18 -2.03
C TYR A 92 11.94 -7.67 -1.63
N TYR A 93 11.41 -6.67 -2.31
CA TYR A 93 10.06 -6.18 -2.15
C TYR A 93 9.48 -5.63 -3.45
N TYR A 94 8.18 -5.53 -3.47
CA TYR A 94 7.40 -4.85 -4.49
C TYR A 94 6.65 -3.66 -3.87
N SER A 95 6.70 -2.49 -4.53
CA SER A 95 5.93 -1.31 -4.10
C SER A 95 4.48 -1.48 -4.55
N GLN A 96 3.58 -1.58 -3.60
CA GLN A 96 2.16 -1.84 -3.87
C GLN A 96 1.31 -1.18 -2.78
N GLU A 97 0.13 -0.69 -3.15
CA GLU A 97 -0.86 -0.19 -2.20
C GLU A 97 -1.45 -1.36 -1.38
N ILE A 98 -1.72 -1.13 -0.09
CA ILE A 98 -2.25 -2.18 0.80
C ILE A 98 -3.55 -2.76 0.24
N THR A 99 -4.44 -1.91 -0.27
CA THR A 99 -5.71 -2.34 -0.87
C THR A 99 -5.50 -3.26 -2.08
N SER A 100 -4.46 -3.05 -2.85
CA SER A 100 -4.10 -3.91 -4.00
C SER A 100 -3.50 -5.26 -3.58
N MET A 101 -3.05 -5.39 -2.34
CA MET A 101 -2.58 -6.67 -1.79
C MET A 101 -3.72 -7.53 -1.25
N MET A 102 -4.86 -6.92 -0.87
CA MET A 102 -5.97 -7.61 -0.22
C MET A 102 -6.62 -8.73 -1.05
N PRO A 103 -6.79 -8.63 -2.37
CA PRO A 103 -7.36 -9.72 -3.15
C PRO A 103 -6.58 -11.03 -3.00
N ILE A 104 -5.26 -10.99 -3.07
CA ILE A 104 -4.44 -12.21 -2.93
C ILE A 104 -4.41 -12.72 -1.49
N VAL A 105 -4.50 -11.83 -0.49
CA VAL A 105 -4.61 -12.20 0.91
C VAL A 105 -5.94 -12.89 1.18
N ALA A 106 -7.04 -12.37 0.63
CA ALA A 106 -8.37 -12.95 0.79
C ALA A 106 -8.53 -14.28 0.03
N LEU A 107 -7.86 -14.41 -1.12
CA LEU A 107 -7.86 -15.62 -1.92
C LEU A 107 -7.10 -16.76 -1.24
N ASP A 108 -6.05 -16.44 -0.47
CA ASP A 108 -5.19 -17.37 0.26
C ASP A 108 -4.78 -18.60 -0.58
N PRO A 109 -4.10 -18.40 -1.74
CA PRO A 109 -3.78 -19.47 -2.68
C PRO A 109 -2.88 -20.53 -2.03
N LYS A 110 -3.15 -21.78 -2.36
CA LYS A 110 -2.40 -22.94 -1.88
C LYS A 110 -1.47 -23.47 -2.98
N PRO A 111 -0.44 -24.25 -2.62
CA PRO A 111 0.32 -25.00 -3.62
C PRO A 111 -0.63 -25.78 -4.54
N ASP A 112 -0.30 -25.81 -5.83
CA ASP A 112 -1.06 -26.48 -6.89
C ASP A 112 -2.35 -25.76 -7.35
N ASP A 113 -2.73 -24.62 -6.75
CA ASP A 113 -3.80 -23.79 -7.28
C ASP A 113 -3.41 -23.16 -8.63
N ILE A 114 -4.35 -23.13 -9.55
CA ILE A 114 -4.22 -22.41 -10.82
C ILE A 114 -4.91 -21.07 -10.69
N LEU A 115 -4.15 -19.99 -10.82
CA LEU A 115 -4.66 -18.62 -10.66
C LEU A 115 -4.56 -17.86 -11.99
N LEU A 116 -5.60 -17.10 -12.30
CA LEU A 116 -5.62 -16.13 -13.38
C LEU A 116 -5.74 -14.72 -12.84
N ASP A 117 -4.71 -13.89 -13.07
CA ASP A 117 -4.78 -12.46 -12.80
C ASP A 117 -5.22 -11.73 -14.07
N CYS A 118 -6.43 -11.17 -14.05
CA CYS A 118 -7.00 -10.42 -15.16
C CYS A 118 -6.65 -8.93 -15.15
N CYS A 119 -5.90 -8.47 -14.15
CA CYS A 119 -5.58 -7.05 -13.92
C CYS A 119 -4.07 -6.80 -13.74
N ALA A 120 -3.23 -7.76 -14.12
CA ALA A 120 -1.77 -7.67 -14.00
C ALA A 120 -1.15 -6.62 -14.95
#